data_6b03c3aa5b45844fec3769f66f676fbd
#
_entry.id   6b03c3aa5b45844fec3769f66f676fbd
#
_cell.length_a   1.000
_cell.length_b   1.000
_cell.length_c   1.000
_cell.angle_alpha   90.00
_cell.angle_beta   90.00
_cell.angle_gamma   90.00
#
_symmetry.space_group_name_H-M   'P 1'
#
loop_
_entity.id
_entity.type
_entity.pdbx_description
1 polymer ?
#
loop_
_entity_poly.entity_id
_entity_poly.type
_entity_poly.pdbx_seq_one_letter_code
_entity_poly.pdbx_strand_id
1 'polypeptide(L)'
;MKMARLSDHPTQGGTIIDWTPTDATVAAMATAGPTGVTPSLMQASHLALAAGKAREGYTDSSWLCAAFELPGEFDQDAWTRTINAWVARHGGLRNWFTSEADGSIARHELPADQVEFAPATIEEGATAEGMLAHVHALFDIHAVPLGRLGYTFTAVVGDEKTVMYYGGDHSYLDGFSVLLLFWELNLLYDAERGGAPADLPPVGSYPDYCVEERALADTFEILSPAVQYWLEFAIKGGGALPRFPLDLGVPHGTKVPCVPVYVELLDDGLDVAFETAVKDLGGTFPAGLYAACAMAAHELGGATSYRFLNPVHSRWSPEWIPAMGWFVNLVPIHIEVDPDDTFVSIAQRVRQVFRDAKVAGDVPTLRVVEIISEFIEFSADSPDRPPIISYLDGNIIPGHELWDERNSYGLTGAGDDDDVNSWVNRMPGHTYVTCSVPGTPEAVHAVTRFYERAAEILREVATTGADVPMAPAPLGAPTESDVAIAASAHS
;
A
#
# COMPACT_ATOMS: atom_id res chain seq x y z
N MET A 1 5.37 -14.38 -3.58
CA MET A 1 5.83 -13.20 -2.79
C MET A 1 5.05 -13.12 -1.48
N LYS A 2 5.66 -12.66 -0.39
CA LYS A 2 5.04 -12.51 0.92
C LYS A 2 5.10 -11.06 1.39
N MET A 3 4.06 -10.60 2.09
CA MET A 3 4.05 -9.30 2.74
C MET A 3 4.25 -9.51 4.25
N ALA A 4 5.23 -8.84 4.86
CA ALA A 4 5.60 -9.02 6.26
C ALA A 4 6.19 -7.74 6.87
N ARG A 5 6.47 -7.76 8.17
CA ARG A 5 7.37 -6.76 8.78
C ARG A 5 8.82 -7.14 8.58
N LEU A 6 9.71 -6.14 8.55
CA LEU A 6 11.15 -6.40 8.47
C LEU A 6 11.63 -7.25 9.65
N SER A 7 11.09 -7.04 10.86
CA SER A 7 11.42 -7.84 12.05
C SER A 7 11.15 -9.33 11.92
N ASP A 8 10.19 -9.69 11.06
CA ASP A 8 9.72 -11.07 10.90
C ASP A 8 10.33 -11.74 9.64
N HIS A 9 11.17 -10.98 8.92
CA HIS A 9 11.80 -11.49 7.69
C HIS A 9 12.87 -12.52 8.00
N PRO A 10 12.74 -13.76 7.48
CA PRO A 10 13.78 -14.77 7.62
C PRO A 10 15.00 -14.38 6.82
N THR A 11 16.11 -14.10 7.48
CA THR A 11 17.33 -13.64 6.86
C THR A 11 18.52 -14.48 7.26
N GLN A 12 19.67 -14.21 6.67
CA GLN A 12 20.96 -14.88 6.92
C GLN A 12 21.99 -13.90 7.47
N GLY A 13 23.04 -14.41 8.05
CA GLY A 13 24.28 -13.68 8.30
C GLY A 13 25.14 -13.61 7.03
N GLY A 14 26.11 -12.71 7.02
CA GLY A 14 27.02 -12.55 5.89
C GLY A 14 27.76 -11.21 5.88
N THR A 15 28.29 -10.83 4.72
CA THR A 15 28.90 -9.53 4.51
C THR A 15 27.82 -8.50 4.13
N ILE A 16 27.72 -7.41 4.89
CA ILE A 16 26.80 -6.31 4.64
C ILE A 16 27.47 -5.29 3.70
N ILE A 17 26.78 -4.98 2.60
CA ILE A 17 27.21 -3.97 1.62
C ILE A 17 26.05 -3.01 1.40
N ASP A 18 26.27 -1.73 1.64
CA ASP A 18 25.30 -0.67 1.39
C ASP A 18 25.63 0.11 0.11
N TRP A 19 24.60 0.59 -0.58
CA TRP A 19 24.75 1.55 -1.69
C TRP A 19 24.09 2.86 -1.30
N THR A 20 24.93 3.90 -1.25
CA THR A 20 24.48 5.27 -0.95
C THR A 20 24.91 6.22 -2.09
N PRO A 21 24.28 7.39 -2.22
CA PRO A 21 24.70 8.40 -3.19
C PRO A 21 26.19 8.76 -3.00
N THR A 22 26.92 8.88 -4.11
CA THR A 22 28.32 9.31 -4.09
C THR A 22 28.48 10.75 -3.58
N ASP A 23 29.69 11.12 -3.12
CA ASP A 23 30.00 12.50 -2.72
C ASP A 23 29.72 13.50 -3.84
N ALA A 24 29.94 13.10 -5.11
CA ALA A 24 29.63 13.91 -6.28
C ALA A 24 28.11 14.15 -6.42
N THR A 25 27.29 13.12 -6.24
CA THR A 25 25.83 13.26 -6.21
C THR A 25 25.37 14.15 -5.06
N VAL A 26 25.89 13.96 -3.85
CA VAL A 26 25.56 14.79 -2.69
C VAL A 26 25.94 16.26 -2.92
N ALA A 27 27.12 16.53 -3.52
CA ALA A 27 27.56 17.89 -3.87
C ALA A 27 26.65 18.52 -4.93
N ALA A 28 26.21 17.74 -5.95
CA ALA A 28 25.27 18.21 -6.95
C ALA A 28 23.90 18.54 -6.33
N MET A 29 23.39 17.71 -5.42
CA MET A 29 22.14 17.97 -4.68
C MET A 29 22.23 19.28 -3.87
N ALA A 30 23.36 19.53 -3.21
CA ALA A 30 23.55 20.74 -2.40
C ALA A 30 23.50 22.05 -3.21
N THR A 31 23.67 21.99 -4.53
CA THR A 31 23.67 23.15 -5.43
C THR A 31 22.43 23.24 -6.33
N ALA A 32 21.62 22.16 -6.39
CA ALA A 32 20.42 22.13 -7.21
C ALA A 32 19.29 22.96 -6.58
N GLY A 33 18.74 23.88 -7.35
CA GLY A 33 17.57 24.65 -6.95
C GLY A 33 16.26 23.85 -7.09
N PRO A 34 15.15 24.39 -6.58
CA PRO A 34 13.84 23.76 -6.76
C PRO A 34 13.41 23.79 -8.24
N THR A 35 12.73 22.71 -8.67
CA THR A 35 12.26 22.56 -10.06
C THR A 35 11.02 23.40 -10.39
N GLY A 36 10.28 23.85 -9.39
CA GLY A 36 8.96 24.46 -9.54
C GLY A 36 7.83 23.46 -9.81
N VAL A 37 8.11 22.17 -9.97
CA VAL A 37 7.09 21.13 -10.11
C VAL A 37 6.59 20.71 -8.73
N THR A 38 5.33 20.98 -8.46
CA THR A 38 4.68 20.61 -7.18
C THR A 38 4.53 19.08 -7.08
N PRO A 39 4.75 18.48 -5.90
CA PRO A 39 4.43 17.05 -5.68
C PRO A 39 2.97 16.72 -6.00
N SER A 40 2.64 15.45 -6.29
CA SER A 40 1.24 15.01 -6.40
C SER A 40 0.47 15.33 -5.12
N LEU A 41 -0.86 15.31 -5.16
CA LEU A 41 -1.66 15.66 -3.98
C LEU A 41 -1.39 14.72 -2.80
N MET A 42 -1.35 13.40 -3.04
CA MET A 42 -1.01 12.42 -1.99
C MET A 42 0.41 12.58 -1.48
N GLN A 43 1.37 12.77 -2.38
CA GLN A 43 2.77 13.00 -2.01
C GLN A 43 2.93 14.29 -1.20
N ALA A 44 2.26 15.39 -1.60
CA ALA A 44 2.32 16.66 -0.90
C ALA A 44 1.75 16.57 0.53
N SER A 45 0.63 15.85 0.71
CA SER A 45 0.03 15.61 2.02
C SER A 45 0.98 14.83 2.95
N HIS A 46 1.56 13.75 2.46
CA HIS A 46 2.53 12.95 3.20
C HIS A 46 3.76 13.78 3.61
N LEU A 47 4.34 14.51 2.67
CA LEU A 47 5.52 15.35 2.91
C LEU A 47 5.22 16.50 3.89
N ALA A 48 4.04 17.12 3.81
CA ALA A 48 3.61 18.15 4.74
C ALA A 48 3.44 17.61 6.16
N LEU A 49 2.84 16.41 6.30
CA LEU A 49 2.71 15.73 7.58
C LEU A 49 4.09 15.40 8.19
N ALA A 50 4.99 14.86 7.38
CA ALA A 50 6.37 14.56 7.81
C ALA A 50 7.13 15.84 8.23
N ALA A 51 6.97 16.94 7.48
CA ALA A 51 7.55 18.22 7.83
C ALA A 51 6.98 18.80 9.13
N GLY A 52 5.68 18.60 9.40
CA GLY A 52 5.03 18.95 10.66
C GLY A 52 5.65 18.20 11.84
N LYS A 53 5.71 16.88 11.76
CA LYS A 53 6.31 16.02 12.79
C LYS A 53 7.78 16.31 13.04
N ALA A 54 8.57 16.54 11.98
CA ALA A 54 9.98 16.89 12.12
C ALA A 54 10.20 18.20 12.92
N ARG A 55 9.30 19.18 12.76
CA ARG A 55 9.32 20.43 13.56
C ARG A 55 9.03 20.18 15.04
N GLU A 56 8.27 19.15 15.37
CA GLU A 56 7.98 18.71 16.72
C GLU A 56 9.07 17.76 17.29
N GLY A 57 10.11 17.46 16.51
CA GLY A 57 11.22 16.57 16.89
C GLY A 57 10.88 15.09 16.78
N TYR A 58 9.84 14.75 16.03
CA TYR A 58 9.39 13.38 15.82
C TYR A 58 9.63 12.93 14.36
N THR A 59 10.08 11.69 14.18
CA THR A 59 10.28 11.09 12.85
C THR A 59 9.48 9.79 12.77
N ASP A 60 8.59 9.70 11.81
CA ASP A 60 7.88 8.46 11.49
C ASP A 60 8.71 7.62 10.53
N SER A 61 8.65 6.31 10.71
CA SER A 61 9.14 5.34 9.74
C SER A 61 8.03 5.07 8.72
N SER A 62 8.17 5.64 7.52
CA SER A 62 7.18 5.52 6.43
C SER A 62 7.72 4.79 5.20
N TRP A 63 8.79 4.03 5.38
CA TRP A 63 9.42 3.31 4.30
C TRP A 63 8.70 2.00 3.94
N LEU A 64 8.75 1.67 2.66
CA LEU A 64 8.42 0.37 2.09
C LEU A 64 9.72 -0.30 1.65
N CYS A 65 9.79 -1.61 1.83
CA CYS A 65 10.96 -2.38 1.45
C CYS A 65 10.59 -3.52 0.52
N ALA A 66 11.47 -3.76 -0.45
CA ALA A 66 11.52 -4.99 -1.23
C ALA A 66 12.74 -5.80 -0.81
N ALA A 67 12.56 -7.09 -0.53
CA ALA A 67 13.65 -8.02 -0.26
C ALA A 67 13.53 -9.25 -1.16
N PHE A 68 14.66 -9.72 -1.71
CA PHE A 68 14.71 -10.91 -2.56
C PHE A 68 16.10 -11.53 -2.60
N GLU A 69 16.16 -12.79 -2.99
CA GLU A 69 17.39 -13.56 -3.06
C GLU A 69 17.95 -13.59 -4.48
N LEU A 70 19.27 -13.38 -4.60
CA LEU A 70 20.03 -13.66 -5.81
C LEU A 70 20.82 -14.95 -5.58
N PRO A 71 20.59 -16.00 -6.39
CA PRO A 71 21.31 -17.27 -6.25
C PRO A 71 22.71 -17.20 -6.84
N GLY A 72 23.63 -18.00 -6.29
CA GLY A 72 24.99 -18.15 -6.78
C GLY A 72 25.93 -17.02 -6.37
N GLU A 73 27.04 -16.91 -7.11
CA GLU A 73 28.06 -15.90 -6.84
C GLU A 73 27.54 -14.50 -7.15
N PHE A 74 27.71 -13.59 -6.20
CA PHE A 74 27.26 -12.21 -6.32
C PHE A 74 28.28 -11.35 -7.06
N ASP A 75 27.86 -10.69 -8.12
CA ASP A 75 28.64 -9.71 -8.86
C ASP A 75 28.28 -8.29 -8.40
N GLN A 76 29.07 -7.76 -7.46
CA GLN A 76 28.87 -6.43 -6.89
C GLN A 76 28.95 -5.31 -7.93
N ASP A 77 29.86 -5.44 -8.91
CA ASP A 77 30.03 -4.42 -9.96
C ASP A 77 28.83 -4.40 -10.90
N ALA A 78 28.34 -5.58 -11.31
CA ALA A 78 27.11 -5.69 -12.10
C ALA A 78 25.89 -5.15 -11.32
N TRP A 79 25.80 -5.44 -10.03
CA TRP A 79 24.72 -4.92 -9.21
C TRP A 79 24.78 -3.39 -9.05
N THR A 80 25.97 -2.83 -8.87
CA THR A 80 26.17 -1.38 -8.84
C THR A 80 25.71 -0.71 -10.14
N ARG A 81 26.04 -1.29 -11.30
CA ARG A 81 25.55 -0.81 -12.60
C ARG A 81 24.04 -0.95 -12.72
N THR A 82 23.47 -2.05 -12.22
CA THR A 82 22.01 -2.29 -12.18
C THR A 82 21.28 -1.19 -11.41
N ILE A 83 21.71 -0.89 -10.19
CA ILE A 83 21.12 0.19 -9.37
C ILE A 83 21.14 1.51 -10.14
N ASN A 84 22.31 1.87 -10.68
CA ASN A 84 22.49 3.15 -11.37
C ASN A 84 21.65 3.22 -12.66
N ALA A 85 21.55 2.14 -13.43
CA ALA A 85 20.69 2.06 -14.61
C ALA A 85 19.21 2.19 -14.24
N TRP A 86 18.78 1.54 -13.16
CA TRP A 86 17.39 1.62 -12.68
C TRP A 86 17.03 3.03 -12.16
N VAL A 87 17.90 3.67 -11.40
CA VAL A 87 17.71 5.05 -10.93
C VAL A 87 17.69 6.03 -12.11
N ALA A 88 18.60 5.87 -13.08
CA ALA A 88 18.62 6.69 -14.28
C ALA A 88 17.33 6.58 -15.10
N ARG A 89 16.74 5.37 -15.15
CA ARG A 89 15.49 5.08 -15.87
C ARG A 89 14.29 5.83 -15.29
N HIS A 90 14.17 5.93 -13.96
CA HIS A 90 12.98 6.44 -13.28
C HIS A 90 13.15 7.88 -12.80
N GLY A 91 12.49 8.84 -13.46
CA GLY A 91 12.53 10.26 -13.09
C GLY A 91 12.13 10.52 -11.64
N GLY A 92 11.14 9.77 -11.11
CA GLY A 92 10.70 9.86 -9.72
C GLY A 92 11.79 9.56 -8.68
N LEU A 93 12.79 8.73 -9.03
CA LEU A 93 13.90 8.37 -8.15
C LEU A 93 15.03 9.41 -8.10
N ARG A 94 15.05 10.36 -9.01
CA ARG A 94 16.09 11.42 -9.04
C ARG A 94 15.66 12.71 -8.35
N ASN A 95 14.54 12.65 -7.63
CA ASN A 95 13.94 13.77 -6.91
C ASN A 95 14.19 13.66 -5.41
N TRP A 96 14.24 14.82 -4.75
CA TRP A 96 14.09 14.90 -3.29
C TRP A 96 13.29 16.16 -2.93
N PHE A 97 12.93 16.27 -1.66
CA PHE A 97 12.04 17.32 -1.18
C PHE A 97 12.62 18.05 0.02
N THR A 98 12.33 19.36 0.09
CA THR A 98 12.66 20.19 1.25
C THR A 98 11.39 20.90 1.74
N SER A 99 11.35 21.15 3.07
CA SER A 99 10.32 22.01 3.65
C SER A 99 10.84 23.43 3.72
N GLU A 100 10.13 24.35 3.11
CA GLU A 100 10.47 25.78 3.07
C GLU A 100 10.02 26.49 4.36
N ALA A 101 10.50 27.71 4.56
CA ALA A 101 10.20 28.49 5.78
C ALA A 101 8.71 28.83 5.92
N ASP A 102 7.98 28.93 4.83
CA ASP A 102 6.53 29.17 4.79
C ASP A 102 5.69 27.87 4.99
N GLY A 103 6.38 26.73 5.12
CA GLY A 103 5.76 25.42 5.26
C GLY A 103 5.45 24.71 3.95
N SER A 104 5.70 25.34 2.80
CA SER A 104 5.57 24.69 1.50
C SER A 104 6.64 23.61 1.30
N ILE A 105 6.36 22.69 0.38
CA ILE A 105 7.30 21.62 -0.01
C ILE A 105 7.87 21.95 -1.38
N ALA A 106 9.17 22.06 -1.46
CA ALA A 106 9.90 22.23 -2.71
C ALA A 106 10.41 20.86 -3.21
N ARG A 107 10.25 20.62 -4.51
CA ARG A 107 10.86 19.48 -5.23
C ARG A 107 12.15 19.92 -5.87
N HIS A 108 13.17 19.10 -5.74
CA HIS A 108 14.44 19.20 -6.43
C HIS A 108 14.64 17.96 -7.30
N GLU A 109 15.46 18.06 -8.33
CA GLU A 109 15.78 16.97 -9.24
C GLU A 109 17.22 17.10 -9.77
N LEU A 110 17.88 15.94 -9.95
CA LEU A 110 19.11 15.87 -10.72
C LEU A 110 18.91 15.19 -12.08
N PRO A 111 19.66 15.61 -13.10
CA PRO A 111 19.81 14.85 -14.34
C PRO A 111 20.30 13.43 -14.06
N ALA A 112 19.96 12.49 -14.93
CA ALA A 112 20.28 11.06 -14.74
C ALA A 112 21.79 10.80 -14.63
N ASP A 113 22.61 11.57 -15.33
CA ASP A 113 24.08 11.48 -15.34
C ASP A 113 24.76 12.09 -14.11
N GLN A 114 23.99 12.70 -13.20
CA GLN A 114 24.49 13.27 -11.94
C GLN A 114 24.05 12.47 -10.70
N VAL A 115 23.26 11.41 -10.87
CA VAL A 115 22.87 10.54 -9.76
C VAL A 115 23.60 9.22 -9.88
N GLU A 116 24.49 8.97 -8.93
CA GLU A 116 25.30 7.76 -8.87
C GLU A 116 25.33 7.22 -7.43
N PHE A 117 25.10 5.92 -7.29
CA PHE A 117 25.24 5.15 -6.06
C PHE A 117 26.52 4.32 -6.12
N ALA A 118 27.24 4.26 -5.02
CA ALA A 118 28.44 3.46 -4.87
C ALA A 118 28.35 2.52 -3.66
N PRO A 119 28.96 1.32 -3.74
CA PRO A 119 28.95 0.35 -2.65
C PRO A 119 29.94 0.73 -1.56
N ALA A 120 29.59 0.39 -0.31
CA ALA A 120 30.49 0.38 0.82
C ALA A 120 30.27 -0.89 1.64
N THR A 121 31.36 -1.66 1.89
CA THR A 121 31.31 -2.79 2.82
C THR A 121 31.23 -2.24 4.24
N ILE A 122 30.18 -2.65 4.98
CA ILE A 122 29.90 -2.15 6.32
C ILE A 122 30.44 -3.11 7.37
N GLU A 123 30.15 -4.39 7.24
CA GLU A 123 30.55 -5.42 8.19
C GLU A 123 30.76 -6.77 7.46
N GLU A 124 31.82 -7.49 7.84
CA GLU A 124 32.06 -8.87 7.39
C GLU A 124 31.64 -9.84 8.50
N GLY A 125 30.91 -10.90 8.14
CA GLY A 125 30.51 -11.95 9.08
C GLY A 125 29.43 -11.52 10.07
N ALA A 126 28.57 -10.56 9.70
CA ALA A 126 27.42 -10.16 10.50
C ALA A 126 26.48 -11.33 10.78
N THR A 127 25.88 -11.37 11.98
CA THR A 127 24.82 -12.32 12.30
C THR A 127 23.49 -11.91 11.64
N ALA A 128 22.55 -12.85 11.52
CA ALA A 128 21.21 -12.56 11.00
C ALA A 128 20.50 -11.45 11.82
N GLU A 129 20.61 -11.47 13.14
CA GLU A 129 20.05 -10.43 14.01
C GLU A 129 20.75 -9.08 13.81
N GLY A 130 22.09 -9.06 13.74
CA GLY A 130 22.88 -7.85 13.48
C GLY A 130 22.53 -7.24 12.12
N MET A 131 22.29 -8.08 11.11
CA MET A 131 21.87 -7.64 9.78
C MET A 131 20.47 -6.97 9.81
N LEU A 132 19.46 -7.57 10.45
CA LEU A 132 18.14 -6.96 10.56
C LEU A 132 18.20 -5.61 11.30
N ALA A 133 18.98 -5.53 12.36
CA ALA A 133 19.19 -4.28 13.08
C ALA A 133 19.87 -3.22 12.20
N HIS A 134 20.86 -3.62 11.38
CA HIS A 134 21.51 -2.72 10.43
C HIS A 134 20.53 -2.21 9.36
N VAL A 135 19.76 -3.11 8.70
CA VAL A 135 18.80 -2.74 7.66
C VAL A 135 17.74 -1.77 8.20
N HIS A 136 17.24 -2.03 9.41
CA HIS A 136 16.29 -1.14 10.07
C HIS A 136 16.89 0.26 10.30
N ALA A 137 18.08 0.32 10.90
CA ALA A 137 18.77 1.59 11.16
C ALA A 137 19.12 2.34 9.86
N LEU A 138 19.54 1.62 8.81
CA LEU A 138 19.84 2.18 7.50
C LEU A 138 18.60 2.85 6.89
N PHE A 139 17.44 2.18 6.96
CA PHE A 139 16.20 2.71 6.40
C PHE A 139 15.68 3.90 7.19
N ASP A 140 15.74 3.87 8.52
CA ASP A 140 15.35 5.01 9.37
C ASP A 140 16.20 6.26 9.13
N ILE A 141 17.44 6.09 8.63
CA ILE A 141 18.33 7.21 8.30
C ILE A 141 18.16 7.67 6.85
N HIS A 142 17.99 6.74 5.89
CA HIS A 142 18.07 7.04 4.46
C HIS A 142 16.73 7.00 3.73
N ALA A 143 15.81 6.14 4.13
CA ALA A 143 14.49 6.03 3.52
C ALA A 143 13.49 7.00 4.18
N VAL A 144 13.82 8.30 4.13
CA VAL A 144 13.06 9.39 4.76
C VAL A 144 12.54 10.38 3.73
N PRO A 145 11.41 11.04 3.98
CA PRO A 145 10.73 11.84 2.95
C PRO A 145 11.44 13.15 2.58
N LEU A 146 12.29 13.70 3.47
CA LEU A 146 12.82 15.07 3.31
C LEU A 146 14.35 15.13 3.39
N GLY A 147 14.94 16.08 2.65
CA GLY A 147 16.34 16.48 2.78
C GLY A 147 17.33 15.64 1.97
N ARG A 148 16.92 14.56 1.35
CA ARG A 148 17.79 13.64 0.57
C ARG A 148 17.00 12.82 -0.44
N LEU A 149 17.68 12.05 -1.29
CA LEU A 149 17.07 10.93 -2.00
C LEU A 149 16.58 9.94 -0.93
N GLY A 150 15.26 9.78 -0.83
CA GLY A 150 14.61 9.09 0.30
C GLY A 150 14.55 7.57 0.13
N TYR A 151 15.63 6.96 -0.36
CA TYR A 151 15.74 5.52 -0.54
C TYR A 151 17.20 5.07 -0.50
N THR A 152 17.42 3.77 -0.29
CA THR A 152 18.74 3.16 -0.22
C THR A 152 18.67 1.68 -0.56
N PHE A 153 19.83 1.06 -0.81
CA PHE A 153 19.96 -0.36 -1.09
C PHE A 153 20.98 -0.97 -0.13
N THR A 154 20.75 -2.22 0.25
CA THR A 154 21.74 -3.01 0.97
C THR A 154 21.67 -4.47 0.55
N ALA A 155 22.79 -5.16 0.65
CA ALA A 155 22.90 -6.59 0.37
C ALA A 155 23.53 -7.30 1.56
N VAL A 156 23.10 -8.54 1.78
CA VAL A 156 23.75 -9.47 2.69
C VAL A 156 24.30 -10.63 1.87
N VAL A 157 25.60 -10.60 1.64
CA VAL A 157 26.31 -11.60 0.83
C VAL A 157 26.67 -12.78 1.73
N GLY A 158 26.01 -13.92 1.51
CA GLY A 158 26.31 -15.20 2.15
C GLY A 158 27.07 -16.14 1.22
N ASP A 159 27.36 -17.35 1.71
CA ASP A 159 28.14 -18.35 0.97
C ASP A 159 27.38 -18.93 -0.26
N GLU A 160 26.07 -19.08 -0.18
CA GLU A 160 25.26 -19.72 -1.21
C GLU A 160 24.37 -18.75 -1.99
N LYS A 161 23.99 -17.66 -1.38
CA LYS A 161 23.06 -16.66 -1.93
C LYS A 161 23.31 -15.29 -1.35
N THR A 162 22.80 -14.27 -2.03
CA THR A 162 22.78 -12.90 -1.55
C THR A 162 21.34 -12.44 -1.36
N VAL A 163 21.05 -11.84 -0.21
CA VAL A 163 19.74 -11.22 0.03
C VAL A 163 19.87 -9.73 -0.24
N MET A 164 19.06 -9.25 -1.17
CA MET A 164 18.99 -7.84 -1.56
C MET A 164 17.85 -7.16 -0.84
N TYR A 165 18.08 -5.93 -0.40
CA TYR A 165 17.06 -5.06 0.19
C TYR A 165 17.07 -3.70 -0.51
N TYR A 166 15.89 -3.22 -0.86
CA TYR A 166 15.61 -1.85 -1.22
C TYR A 166 14.69 -1.27 -0.16
N GLY A 167 15.02 -0.12 0.41
CA GLY A 167 14.14 0.63 1.30
C GLY A 167 13.92 2.03 0.75
N GLY A 168 12.68 2.46 0.62
CA GLY A 168 12.33 3.79 0.13
C GLY A 168 11.12 4.36 0.87
N ASP A 169 11.17 5.66 1.19
CA ASP A 169 10.00 6.36 1.72
C ASP A 169 8.81 6.24 0.78
N HIS A 170 7.60 6.18 1.31
CA HIS A 170 6.37 6.00 0.52
C HIS A 170 6.16 7.12 -0.52
N SER A 171 6.82 8.29 -0.39
CA SER A 171 6.78 9.33 -1.42
C SER A 171 7.44 8.92 -2.75
N TYR A 172 8.25 7.85 -2.78
CA TYR A 172 8.97 7.37 -3.97
C TYR A 172 8.31 6.18 -4.65
N LEU A 173 7.45 5.43 -3.97
CA LEU A 173 6.84 4.22 -4.50
C LEU A 173 5.52 3.88 -3.81
N ASP A 174 4.68 3.17 -4.53
CA ASP A 174 3.48 2.52 -4.02
C ASP A 174 3.63 1.00 -4.02
N GLY A 175 2.61 0.28 -3.56
CA GLY A 175 2.62 -1.19 -3.54
C GLY A 175 2.83 -1.81 -4.92
N PHE A 176 2.27 -1.22 -5.98
CA PHE A 176 2.47 -1.69 -7.35
C PHE A 176 3.92 -1.47 -7.82
N SER A 177 4.52 -0.33 -7.48
CA SER A 177 5.94 -0.05 -7.74
C SER A 177 6.86 -1.06 -7.08
N VAL A 178 6.56 -1.48 -5.83
CA VAL A 178 7.31 -2.54 -5.14
C VAL A 178 7.29 -3.85 -5.93
N LEU A 179 6.15 -4.21 -6.51
CA LEU A 179 6.04 -5.44 -7.31
C LEU A 179 6.83 -5.35 -8.62
N LEU A 180 6.78 -4.22 -9.32
CA LEU A 180 7.53 -4.00 -10.56
C LEU A 180 9.05 -3.97 -10.33
N LEU A 181 9.50 -3.47 -9.19
CA LEU A 181 10.91 -3.40 -8.81
C LEU A 181 11.59 -4.77 -8.91
N PHE A 182 10.95 -5.83 -8.42
CA PHE A 182 11.50 -7.19 -8.50
C PHE A 182 11.78 -7.61 -9.94
N TRP A 183 10.84 -7.35 -10.84
CA TRP A 183 10.98 -7.68 -12.25
C TRP A 183 12.11 -6.89 -12.92
N GLU A 184 12.10 -5.56 -12.76
CA GLU A 184 13.06 -4.68 -13.42
C GLU A 184 14.50 -4.92 -12.95
N LEU A 185 14.73 -5.01 -11.62
CA LEU A 185 16.07 -5.22 -11.07
C LEU A 185 16.66 -6.58 -11.47
N ASN A 186 15.83 -7.64 -11.53
CA ASN A 186 16.31 -8.95 -11.98
C ASN A 186 16.72 -8.90 -13.47
N LEU A 187 15.89 -8.32 -14.35
CA LEU A 187 16.23 -8.20 -15.78
C LEU A 187 17.48 -7.35 -16.02
N LEU A 188 17.60 -6.23 -15.32
CA LEU A 188 18.79 -5.36 -15.44
C LEU A 188 20.04 -6.06 -14.92
N TYR A 189 19.96 -6.77 -13.79
CA TYR A 189 21.10 -7.49 -13.24
C TYR A 189 21.57 -8.63 -14.14
N ASP A 190 20.65 -9.39 -14.72
CA ASP A 190 20.99 -10.43 -15.67
C ASP A 190 21.66 -9.85 -16.94
N ALA A 191 21.18 -8.72 -17.43
CA ALA A 191 21.81 -8.02 -18.56
C ALA A 191 23.24 -7.53 -18.23
N GLU A 192 23.43 -6.93 -17.04
CA GLU A 192 24.74 -6.44 -16.58
C GLU A 192 25.76 -7.57 -16.33
N ARG A 193 25.32 -8.78 -16.05
CA ARG A 193 26.16 -9.98 -15.95
C ARG A 193 26.49 -10.62 -17.30
N GLY A 194 26.15 -9.97 -18.41
CA GLY A 194 26.44 -10.44 -19.76
C GLY A 194 25.32 -11.31 -20.37
N GLY A 195 24.09 -11.22 -19.80
CA GLY A 195 22.88 -11.78 -20.38
C GLY A 195 22.38 -10.99 -21.60
N ALA A 196 21.17 -11.33 -22.04
CA ALA A 196 20.49 -10.52 -23.06
C ALA A 196 20.18 -9.11 -22.52
N PRO A 197 20.17 -8.09 -23.39
CA PRO A 197 19.72 -6.75 -22.98
C PRO A 197 18.33 -6.81 -22.32
N ALA A 198 18.12 -6.06 -21.24
CA ALA A 198 16.84 -5.97 -20.55
C ALA A 198 15.78 -5.37 -21.49
N ASP A 199 14.73 -6.16 -21.81
CA ASP A 199 13.61 -5.73 -22.63
C ASP A 199 12.54 -5.08 -21.73
N LEU A 200 12.81 -3.83 -21.35
CA LEU A 200 11.91 -3.03 -20.50
C LEU A 200 11.14 -2.02 -21.34
N PRO A 201 9.81 -1.83 -21.07
CA PRO A 201 9.00 -0.86 -21.79
C PRO A 201 9.48 0.57 -21.52
N PRO A 202 9.18 1.55 -22.42
CA PRO A 202 9.40 2.95 -22.13
C PRO A 202 8.70 3.37 -20.83
N VAL A 203 9.32 4.27 -20.06
CA VAL A 203 8.79 4.77 -18.80
C VAL A 203 8.62 6.28 -18.82
N GLY A 204 7.45 6.75 -18.36
CA GLY A 204 7.17 8.18 -18.15
C GLY A 204 7.75 8.69 -16.83
N SER A 205 7.90 10.00 -16.74
CA SER A 205 8.43 10.65 -15.54
C SER A 205 7.32 10.89 -14.50
N TYR A 206 7.54 10.50 -13.25
CA TYR A 206 6.58 10.80 -12.18
C TYR A 206 6.37 12.31 -11.94
N PRO A 207 7.37 13.21 -12.05
CA PRO A 207 7.14 14.64 -12.10
C PRO A 207 6.12 15.10 -13.15
N ASP A 208 6.13 14.52 -14.36
CA ASP A 208 5.16 14.88 -15.41
C ASP A 208 3.74 14.44 -15.01
N TYR A 209 3.60 13.24 -14.40
CA TYR A 209 2.34 12.82 -13.79
C TYR A 209 1.84 13.81 -12.74
N CYS A 210 2.72 14.34 -11.87
CA CYS A 210 2.31 15.32 -10.86
C CYS A 210 1.75 16.61 -11.49
N VAL A 211 2.30 17.07 -12.61
CA VAL A 211 1.77 18.23 -13.35
C VAL A 211 0.37 17.92 -13.89
N GLU A 212 0.20 16.75 -14.52
CA GLU A 212 -1.08 16.35 -15.10
C GLU A 212 -2.14 16.09 -14.04
N GLU A 213 -1.80 15.41 -12.94
CA GLU A 213 -2.71 15.16 -11.82
C GLU A 213 -3.25 16.47 -11.23
N ARG A 214 -2.39 17.46 -11.05
CA ARG A 214 -2.80 18.76 -10.52
C ARG A 214 -3.68 19.54 -11.51
N ALA A 215 -3.31 19.54 -12.78
CA ALA A 215 -4.13 20.15 -13.82
C ALA A 215 -5.51 19.46 -13.91
N LEU A 216 -5.57 18.14 -13.76
CA LEU A 216 -6.81 17.38 -13.71
C LEU A 216 -7.62 17.76 -12.45
N ALA A 217 -6.98 17.82 -11.26
CA ALA A 217 -7.63 18.18 -10.01
C ALA A 217 -8.34 19.54 -10.07
N ASP A 218 -7.74 20.51 -10.74
CA ASP A 218 -8.30 21.88 -10.91
C ASP A 218 -9.57 21.91 -11.78
N THR A 219 -9.88 20.85 -12.52
CA THR A 219 -11.10 20.78 -13.35
C THR A 219 -12.33 20.36 -12.56
N PHE A 220 -12.17 19.83 -11.33
CA PHE A 220 -13.29 19.32 -10.54
C PHE A 220 -13.92 20.41 -9.65
N GLU A 221 -15.24 20.39 -9.63
CA GLU A 221 -16.11 21.27 -8.85
C GLU A 221 -17.13 20.43 -8.05
N ILE A 222 -17.87 21.06 -7.12
CA ILE A 222 -18.84 20.37 -6.28
C ILE A 222 -19.88 19.57 -7.09
N LEU A 223 -20.31 20.04 -8.26
CA LEU A 223 -21.29 19.37 -9.13
C LEU A 223 -20.67 18.30 -10.05
N SER A 224 -19.36 18.09 -10.02
CA SER A 224 -18.72 17.02 -10.78
C SER A 224 -19.23 15.64 -10.33
N PRO A 225 -19.57 14.72 -11.21
CA PRO A 225 -20.12 13.41 -10.82
C PRO A 225 -19.26 12.63 -9.84
N ALA A 226 -17.93 12.71 -9.99
CA ALA A 226 -16.97 12.11 -9.08
C ALA A 226 -17.07 12.68 -7.66
N VAL A 227 -17.17 14.01 -7.54
CA VAL A 227 -17.33 14.71 -6.25
C VAL A 227 -18.68 14.41 -5.62
N GLN A 228 -19.76 14.35 -6.42
CA GLN A 228 -21.10 14.00 -5.95
C GLN A 228 -21.16 12.57 -5.39
N TYR A 229 -20.45 11.62 -6.00
CA TYR A 229 -20.36 10.25 -5.49
C TYR A 229 -19.72 10.21 -4.08
N TRP A 230 -18.63 10.94 -3.88
CA TRP A 230 -17.97 11.08 -2.60
C TRP A 230 -18.86 11.80 -1.55
N LEU A 231 -19.55 12.87 -1.96
CA LEU A 231 -20.46 13.60 -1.10
C LEU A 231 -21.61 12.71 -0.62
N GLU A 232 -22.20 11.91 -1.52
CA GLU A 232 -23.23 10.93 -1.17
C GLU A 232 -22.71 9.88 -0.18
N PHE A 233 -21.50 9.36 -0.39
CA PHE A 233 -20.84 8.45 0.54
C PHE A 233 -20.65 9.07 1.94
N ALA A 234 -20.19 10.32 2.01
CA ALA A 234 -20.01 11.03 3.25
C ALA A 234 -21.36 11.28 3.97
N ILE A 235 -22.39 11.71 3.24
CA ILE A 235 -23.74 11.93 3.79
C ILE A 235 -24.34 10.63 4.32
N LYS A 236 -24.26 9.52 3.57
CA LYS A 236 -24.74 8.20 4.03
C LYS A 236 -24.03 7.73 5.30
N GLY A 237 -22.79 8.16 5.51
CA GLY A 237 -22.03 7.91 6.74
C GLY A 237 -22.25 8.92 7.87
N GLY A 238 -23.22 9.84 7.73
CA GLY A 238 -23.43 10.88 8.74
C GLY A 238 -22.26 11.85 8.91
N GLY A 239 -21.46 12.05 7.85
CA GLY A 239 -20.23 12.85 7.87
C GLY A 239 -19.02 12.10 8.43
N ALA A 240 -19.16 10.85 8.87
CA ALA A 240 -18.05 10.05 9.37
C ALA A 240 -17.36 9.26 8.24
N LEU A 241 -16.04 9.23 8.29
CA LEU A 241 -15.22 8.29 7.48
C LEU A 241 -15.42 6.86 8.01
N PRO A 242 -15.23 5.83 7.16
CA PRO A 242 -15.41 4.45 7.58
C PRO A 242 -14.43 4.04 8.68
N ARG A 243 -14.84 3.07 9.48
CA ARG A 243 -14.02 2.37 10.49
C ARG A 243 -14.15 0.86 10.33
N PHE A 244 -13.23 0.11 10.92
CA PHE A 244 -13.35 -1.34 10.98
C PHE A 244 -14.63 -1.74 11.73
N PRO A 245 -15.40 -2.74 11.25
CA PRO A 245 -16.77 -3.00 11.72
C PRO A 245 -16.86 -3.65 13.11
N LEU A 246 -15.75 -4.00 13.74
CA LEU A 246 -15.71 -4.62 15.06
C LEU A 246 -14.91 -3.75 16.05
N ASP A 247 -15.20 -3.91 17.35
CA ASP A 247 -14.46 -3.23 18.41
C ASP A 247 -12.98 -3.68 18.44
N LEU A 248 -12.08 -2.71 18.44
CA LEU A 248 -10.63 -2.91 18.45
C LEU A 248 -10.02 -2.72 19.85
N GLY A 249 -10.83 -2.39 20.87
CA GLY A 249 -10.36 -2.11 22.22
C GLY A 249 -9.49 -0.86 22.32
N VAL A 250 -9.58 0.06 21.35
CA VAL A 250 -8.82 1.32 21.31
C VAL A 250 -9.81 2.48 21.19
N PRO A 251 -9.73 3.49 22.09
CA PRO A 251 -10.52 4.70 21.94
C PRO A 251 -10.17 5.43 20.64
N HIS A 252 -11.18 6.00 19.99
CA HIS A 252 -10.99 6.79 18.77
C HIS A 252 -9.98 7.91 18.98
N GLY A 253 -9.07 8.09 18.00
CA GLY A 253 -7.99 9.07 18.04
C GLY A 253 -6.80 8.69 18.94
N THR A 254 -6.86 7.55 19.64
CA THR A 254 -5.74 7.07 20.47
C THR A 254 -4.87 6.11 19.65
N LYS A 255 -3.78 6.62 19.08
CA LYS A 255 -2.83 5.81 18.32
C LYS A 255 -1.98 4.95 19.24
N VAL A 256 -1.88 3.68 18.89
CA VAL A 256 -1.03 2.69 19.56
C VAL A 256 -0.13 1.97 18.56
N PRO A 257 1.03 1.45 18.97
CA PRO A 257 1.87 0.67 18.08
C PRO A 257 1.09 -0.46 17.42
N CYS A 258 1.16 -0.51 16.09
CA CYS A 258 0.48 -1.55 15.33
C CYS A 258 1.25 -2.86 15.36
N VAL A 259 0.53 -3.98 15.23
CA VAL A 259 1.07 -5.33 15.03
C VAL A 259 0.53 -5.93 13.73
N PRO A 260 1.25 -6.85 13.08
CA PRO A 260 0.75 -7.53 11.89
C PRO A 260 -0.23 -8.62 12.26
N VAL A 261 -1.28 -8.77 11.44
CA VAL A 261 -2.15 -9.96 11.42
C VAL A 261 -2.09 -10.54 10.03
N TYR A 262 -1.92 -11.85 9.92
CA TYR A 262 -1.94 -12.61 8.67
C TYR A 262 -3.04 -13.67 8.73
N VAL A 263 -3.86 -13.75 7.68
CA VAL A 263 -4.87 -14.80 7.53
C VAL A 263 -4.83 -15.34 6.10
N GLU A 264 -4.65 -16.66 5.97
CA GLU A 264 -4.78 -17.35 4.69
C GLU A 264 -6.27 -17.47 4.33
N LEU A 265 -6.67 -16.86 3.22
CA LEU A 265 -8.07 -16.88 2.76
C LEU A 265 -8.36 -18.11 1.90
N LEU A 266 -7.53 -18.36 0.89
CA LEU A 266 -7.65 -19.48 -0.05
C LEU A 266 -6.26 -20.05 -0.34
N ASP A 267 -6.09 -21.35 -0.19
CA ASP A 267 -4.87 -22.13 -0.38
C ASP A 267 -5.14 -23.38 -1.23
N ASP A 268 -4.12 -24.16 -1.50
CA ASP A 268 -4.17 -25.50 -2.14
C ASP A 268 -5.05 -25.54 -3.42
N GLY A 269 -5.01 -24.47 -4.23
CA GLY A 269 -5.78 -24.36 -5.46
C GLY A 269 -7.25 -23.96 -5.24
N LEU A 270 -7.67 -23.67 -4.02
CA LEU A 270 -9.00 -23.13 -3.75
C LEU A 270 -9.22 -21.73 -4.34
N ASP A 271 -8.16 -20.97 -4.59
CA ASP A 271 -8.22 -19.70 -5.29
C ASP A 271 -8.76 -19.85 -6.74
N VAL A 272 -8.31 -20.87 -7.47
CA VAL A 272 -8.78 -21.19 -8.82
C VAL A 272 -10.21 -21.75 -8.78
N ALA A 273 -10.50 -22.63 -7.79
CA ALA A 273 -11.84 -23.16 -7.59
C ALA A 273 -12.84 -22.06 -7.24
N PHE A 274 -12.46 -21.13 -6.36
CA PHE A 274 -13.27 -19.96 -6.03
C PHE A 274 -13.50 -19.05 -7.24
N GLU A 275 -12.46 -18.76 -8.03
CA GLU A 275 -12.61 -17.95 -9.24
C GLU A 275 -13.62 -18.58 -10.22
N THR A 276 -13.57 -19.90 -10.38
CA THR A 276 -14.50 -20.64 -11.22
C THR A 276 -15.92 -20.56 -10.67
N ALA A 277 -16.09 -20.89 -9.40
CA ALA A 277 -17.40 -20.90 -8.74
C ALA A 277 -18.05 -19.50 -8.77
N VAL A 278 -17.32 -18.45 -8.42
CA VAL A 278 -17.85 -17.09 -8.39
C VAL A 278 -18.21 -16.59 -9.79
N LYS A 279 -17.48 -16.99 -10.84
CA LYS A 279 -17.84 -16.69 -12.24
C LYS A 279 -19.11 -17.40 -12.65
N ASP A 280 -19.28 -18.67 -12.31
CA ASP A 280 -20.50 -19.45 -12.60
C ASP A 280 -21.73 -18.87 -11.88
N LEU A 281 -21.54 -18.30 -10.71
CA LEU A 281 -22.54 -17.54 -9.94
C LEU A 281 -22.75 -16.11 -10.46
N GLY A 282 -22.08 -15.72 -11.54
CA GLY A 282 -22.23 -14.40 -12.19
C GLY A 282 -21.44 -13.27 -11.51
N GLY A 283 -20.50 -13.60 -10.62
CA GLY A 283 -19.63 -12.68 -9.91
C GLY A 283 -18.25 -12.46 -10.56
N THR A 284 -17.35 -11.85 -9.79
CA THR A 284 -15.90 -11.74 -10.07
C THR A 284 -15.15 -12.04 -8.77
N PHE A 285 -13.87 -12.40 -8.86
CA PHE A 285 -13.07 -12.71 -7.68
C PHE A 285 -13.11 -11.57 -6.61
N PRO A 286 -12.82 -10.29 -6.96
CA PRO A 286 -12.91 -9.22 -5.98
C PRO A 286 -14.32 -9.00 -5.43
N ALA A 287 -15.36 -9.18 -6.26
CA ALA A 287 -16.74 -9.02 -5.79
C ALA A 287 -17.12 -10.08 -4.76
N GLY A 288 -16.71 -11.32 -4.97
CA GLY A 288 -16.92 -12.39 -4.01
C GLY A 288 -16.11 -12.19 -2.73
N LEU A 289 -14.86 -11.73 -2.84
CA LEU A 289 -14.03 -11.37 -1.69
C LEU A 289 -14.74 -10.34 -0.79
N TYR A 290 -15.15 -9.21 -1.38
CA TYR A 290 -15.80 -8.15 -0.60
C TYR A 290 -17.20 -8.54 -0.13
N ALA A 291 -17.89 -9.44 -0.83
CA ALA A 291 -19.15 -10.03 -0.33
C ALA A 291 -18.91 -10.83 0.94
N ALA A 292 -17.90 -11.69 0.97
CA ALA A 292 -17.55 -12.45 2.16
C ALA A 292 -17.15 -11.54 3.35
N CYS A 293 -16.42 -10.45 3.09
CA CYS A 293 -16.12 -9.45 4.12
C CYS A 293 -17.38 -8.75 4.63
N ALA A 294 -18.32 -8.38 3.76
CA ALA A 294 -19.58 -7.75 4.14
C ALA A 294 -20.47 -8.71 4.97
N MET A 295 -20.51 -10.00 4.60
CA MET A 295 -21.17 -11.04 5.40
C MET A 295 -20.51 -11.17 6.79
N ALA A 296 -19.19 -11.23 6.86
CA ALA A 296 -18.47 -11.32 8.13
C ALA A 296 -18.75 -10.10 9.02
N ALA A 297 -18.84 -8.89 8.47
CA ALA A 297 -19.19 -7.67 9.19
C ALA A 297 -20.59 -7.78 9.84
N HIS A 298 -21.56 -8.30 9.09
CA HIS A 298 -22.92 -8.54 9.61
C HIS A 298 -22.95 -9.64 10.65
N GLU A 299 -22.39 -10.79 10.34
CA GLU A 299 -22.47 -11.99 11.18
C GLU A 299 -21.71 -11.85 12.50
N LEU A 300 -20.66 -11.02 12.56
CA LEU A 300 -19.85 -10.82 13.75
C LEU A 300 -20.19 -9.53 14.50
N GLY A 301 -20.61 -8.47 13.79
CA GLY A 301 -20.84 -7.15 14.35
C GLY A 301 -22.28 -6.63 14.21
N GLY A 302 -23.16 -7.32 13.49
CA GLY A 302 -24.51 -6.86 13.22
C GLY A 302 -24.59 -5.71 12.23
N ALA A 303 -23.51 -5.45 11.48
CA ALA A 303 -23.45 -4.33 10.53
C ALA A 303 -24.54 -4.46 9.45
N THR A 304 -25.26 -3.38 9.18
CA THR A 304 -26.24 -3.27 8.08
C THR A 304 -25.62 -2.66 6.81
N SER A 305 -24.37 -2.22 6.92
CA SER A 305 -23.55 -1.79 5.80
C SER A 305 -22.06 -2.09 6.05
N TYR A 306 -21.30 -2.29 4.97
CA TYR A 306 -19.86 -2.43 5.02
C TYR A 306 -19.22 -1.32 4.21
N ARG A 307 -18.45 -0.46 4.88
CA ARG A 307 -17.86 0.76 4.31
C ARG A 307 -16.36 0.74 4.46
N PHE A 308 -15.64 1.13 3.41
CA PHE A 308 -14.18 1.26 3.42
C PHE A 308 -13.70 2.14 2.27
N LEU A 309 -12.43 2.53 2.29
CA LEU A 309 -11.76 3.12 1.14
C LEU A 309 -10.94 2.07 0.42
N ASN A 310 -11.12 1.97 -0.90
CA ASN A 310 -10.40 1.03 -1.76
C ASN A 310 -9.31 1.78 -2.53
N PRO A 311 -8.02 1.48 -2.29
CA PRO A 311 -6.95 2.01 -3.10
C PRO A 311 -7.05 1.51 -4.55
N VAL A 312 -6.91 2.44 -5.48
CA VAL A 312 -6.82 2.17 -6.92
C VAL A 312 -5.60 2.87 -7.48
N HIS A 313 -4.97 2.27 -8.49
CA HIS A 313 -3.86 2.97 -9.14
C HIS A 313 -4.37 4.08 -10.05
N SER A 314 -3.64 5.20 -10.10
CA SER A 314 -3.91 6.34 -10.97
C SER A 314 -2.99 6.39 -12.20
N ARG A 315 -2.50 5.24 -12.67
CA ARG A 315 -1.69 5.09 -13.88
C ARG A 315 -2.59 5.03 -15.11
N TRP A 316 -3.15 6.17 -15.50
CA TRP A 316 -4.12 6.26 -16.63
C TRP A 316 -3.46 6.31 -18.02
N SER A 317 -2.14 6.46 -18.09
CA SER A 317 -1.39 6.43 -19.34
C SER A 317 -0.41 5.25 -19.36
N PRO A 318 -0.21 4.60 -20.53
CA PRO A 318 0.65 3.42 -20.66
C PRO A 318 2.09 3.63 -20.17
N GLU A 319 2.65 4.83 -20.35
CA GLU A 319 4.01 5.16 -19.92
C GLU A 319 4.18 5.22 -18.41
N TRP A 320 3.08 5.39 -17.64
CA TRP A 320 3.12 5.38 -16.18
C TRP A 320 2.91 4.02 -15.56
N ILE A 321 2.46 3.03 -16.34
CA ILE A 321 2.30 1.66 -15.82
C ILE A 321 3.63 1.14 -15.26
N PRO A 322 4.78 1.24 -15.96
CA PRO A 322 6.08 0.79 -15.44
C PRO A 322 6.80 1.82 -14.56
N ALA A 323 6.23 3.01 -14.34
CA ALA A 323 6.92 4.08 -13.62
C ALA A 323 6.95 3.84 -12.10
N MET A 324 8.09 4.15 -11.45
CA MET A 324 8.19 4.23 -10.00
C MET A 324 7.62 5.56 -9.50
N GLY A 325 6.77 5.50 -8.48
CA GLY A 325 6.11 6.66 -7.89
C GLY A 325 4.90 6.28 -7.04
N TRP A 326 4.26 7.26 -6.46
CA TRP A 326 3.03 7.08 -5.67
C TRP A 326 1.79 7.36 -6.53
N PHE A 327 1.39 6.40 -7.34
CA PHE A 327 0.24 6.47 -8.24
C PHE A 327 -1.00 5.84 -7.60
N VAL A 328 -1.41 6.32 -6.44
CA VAL A 328 -2.57 5.79 -5.72
C VAL A 328 -3.62 6.87 -5.55
N ASN A 329 -4.86 6.49 -5.82
CA ASN A 329 -6.07 7.21 -5.43
C ASN A 329 -6.94 6.32 -4.55
N LEU A 330 -7.89 6.89 -3.83
CA LEU A 330 -8.84 6.14 -3.00
C LEU A 330 -10.23 6.26 -3.59
N VAL A 331 -11.00 5.19 -3.50
CA VAL A 331 -12.40 5.15 -3.96
C VAL A 331 -13.27 4.69 -2.79
N PRO A 332 -14.32 5.44 -2.44
CA PRO A 332 -15.20 5.09 -1.34
C PRO A 332 -16.16 3.98 -1.74
N ILE A 333 -16.24 2.94 -0.93
CA ILE A 333 -17.09 1.78 -1.14
C ILE A 333 -18.09 1.67 -0.01
N HIS A 334 -19.38 1.55 -0.36
CA HIS A 334 -20.48 1.36 0.57
C HIS A 334 -21.34 0.21 0.08
N ILE A 335 -21.33 -0.90 0.81
CA ILE A 335 -22.08 -2.12 0.52
C ILE A 335 -23.17 -2.25 1.57
N GLU A 336 -24.43 -2.09 1.18
CA GLU A 336 -25.58 -2.37 2.04
C GLU A 336 -25.69 -3.88 2.28
N VAL A 337 -26.09 -4.27 3.48
CA VAL A 337 -26.25 -5.66 3.91
C VAL A 337 -27.62 -5.84 4.54
N ASP A 338 -28.39 -6.78 4.02
CA ASP A 338 -29.71 -7.16 4.56
C ASP A 338 -29.60 -8.54 5.23
N PRO A 339 -30.27 -8.79 6.37
CA PRO A 339 -30.27 -10.09 7.04
C PRO A 339 -30.74 -11.27 6.17
N ASP A 340 -31.55 -11.00 5.14
CA ASP A 340 -32.04 -12.01 4.20
C ASP A 340 -31.13 -12.19 2.96
N ASP A 341 -29.99 -11.51 2.91
CA ASP A 341 -29.03 -11.62 1.81
C ASP A 341 -28.35 -12.99 1.77
N THR A 342 -27.80 -13.29 0.61
CA THR A 342 -26.90 -14.42 0.37
C THR A 342 -25.59 -13.93 -0.21
N PHE A 343 -24.58 -14.80 -0.25
CA PHE A 343 -23.30 -14.49 -0.89
C PHE A 343 -23.48 -13.93 -2.31
N VAL A 344 -24.33 -14.56 -3.13
CA VAL A 344 -24.58 -14.15 -4.51
C VAL A 344 -25.25 -12.78 -4.58
N SER A 345 -26.25 -12.51 -3.74
CA SER A 345 -26.95 -11.22 -3.75
C SER A 345 -25.99 -10.08 -3.39
N ILE A 346 -25.13 -10.27 -2.37
CA ILE A 346 -24.12 -9.28 -1.99
C ILE A 346 -23.05 -9.15 -3.07
N ALA A 347 -22.54 -10.24 -3.64
CA ALA A 347 -21.52 -10.19 -4.69
C ALA A 347 -22.01 -9.43 -5.93
N GLN A 348 -23.30 -9.59 -6.30
CA GLN A 348 -23.92 -8.81 -7.38
C GLN A 348 -24.01 -7.32 -7.03
N ARG A 349 -24.38 -7.00 -5.79
CA ARG A 349 -24.42 -5.62 -5.25
C ARG A 349 -23.02 -5.01 -5.25
N VAL A 350 -22.00 -5.73 -4.79
CA VAL A 350 -20.60 -5.31 -4.83
C VAL A 350 -20.16 -4.96 -6.26
N ARG A 351 -20.47 -5.82 -7.24
CA ARG A 351 -20.15 -5.52 -8.65
C ARG A 351 -20.81 -4.23 -9.13
N GLN A 352 -22.05 -3.96 -8.71
CA GLN A 352 -22.73 -2.71 -9.06
C GLN A 352 -22.04 -1.52 -8.37
N VAL A 353 -21.80 -1.61 -7.07
CA VAL A 353 -21.09 -0.56 -6.30
C VAL A 353 -19.76 -0.21 -6.92
N PHE A 354 -18.93 -1.21 -7.29
CA PHE A 354 -17.63 -0.93 -7.93
C PHE A 354 -17.76 -0.32 -9.34
N ARG A 355 -18.80 -0.66 -10.10
CA ARG A 355 -19.07 0.01 -11.39
C ARG A 355 -19.43 1.48 -11.18
N ASP A 356 -20.30 1.77 -10.21
CA ASP A 356 -20.76 3.12 -9.92
C ASP A 356 -19.63 3.96 -9.28
N ALA A 357 -18.82 3.34 -8.43
CA ALA A 357 -17.67 3.95 -7.78
C ALA A 357 -16.51 4.29 -8.74
N LYS A 358 -16.51 3.72 -9.96
CA LYS A 358 -15.42 3.97 -10.92
C LYS A 358 -15.23 5.46 -11.20
N VAL A 359 -16.30 6.24 -11.26
CA VAL A 359 -16.25 7.69 -11.48
C VAL A 359 -15.49 8.41 -10.36
N ALA A 360 -15.54 7.90 -9.13
CA ALA A 360 -14.84 8.50 -7.98
C ALA A 360 -13.30 8.34 -8.08
N GLY A 361 -12.82 7.38 -8.87
CA GLY A 361 -11.39 7.19 -9.14
C GLY A 361 -10.78 8.23 -10.08
N ASP A 362 -11.60 8.97 -10.81
CA ASP A 362 -11.13 9.98 -11.76
C ASP A 362 -10.65 11.28 -11.07
N VAL A 363 -11.11 11.56 -9.85
CA VAL A 363 -10.74 12.73 -9.08
C VAL A 363 -9.76 12.36 -7.97
N PRO A 364 -8.64 13.09 -7.80
CA PRO A 364 -7.74 12.84 -6.67
C PRO A 364 -8.46 13.04 -5.33
N THR A 365 -8.35 12.06 -4.44
CA THR A 365 -9.09 12.00 -3.16
C THR A 365 -8.94 13.27 -2.33
N LEU A 366 -7.72 13.81 -2.23
CA LEU A 366 -7.49 15.03 -1.43
C LEU A 366 -8.17 16.26 -2.03
N ARG A 367 -8.31 16.32 -3.37
CA ARG A 367 -9.10 17.38 -4.01
C ARG A 367 -10.58 17.27 -3.68
N VAL A 368 -11.10 16.04 -3.62
CA VAL A 368 -12.49 15.82 -3.18
C VAL A 368 -12.68 16.30 -1.75
N VAL A 369 -11.82 15.88 -0.84
CA VAL A 369 -11.89 16.28 0.58
C VAL A 369 -11.86 17.81 0.69
N GLU A 370 -11.00 18.49 -0.05
CA GLU A 370 -10.95 19.95 -0.10
C GLU A 370 -12.29 20.56 -0.54
N ILE A 371 -12.86 20.08 -1.67
CA ILE A 371 -14.12 20.60 -2.20
C ILE A 371 -15.28 20.34 -1.25
N ILE A 372 -15.46 19.11 -0.75
CA ILE A 372 -16.63 18.75 0.04
C ILE A 372 -16.57 19.32 1.46
N SER A 373 -15.39 19.60 2.03
CA SER A 373 -15.24 20.22 3.34
C SER A 373 -15.77 21.66 3.41
N GLU A 374 -15.99 22.31 2.26
CA GLU A 374 -16.68 23.61 2.21
C GLU A 374 -18.20 23.49 2.43
N PHE A 375 -18.77 22.29 2.27
CA PHE A 375 -20.21 22.06 2.27
C PHE A 375 -20.69 21.16 3.43
N ILE A 376 -19.82 20.29 3.93
CA ILE A 376 -20.10 19.40 5.05
C ILE A 376 -18.97 19.47 6.07
N GLU A 377 -19.32 19.35 7.34
CA GLU A 377 -18.38 19.15 8.43
C GLU A 377 -18.14 17.64 8.60
N PHE A 378 -16.88 17.21 8.53
CA PHE A 378 -16.55 15.85 8.86
C PHE A 378 -16.68 15.62 10.36
N SER A 379 -17.23 14.46 10.75
CA SER A 379 -17.37 14.10 12.15
C SER A 379 -16.01 14.09 12.85
N ALA A 380 -15.98 14.60 14.09
CA ALA A 380 -14.81 14.52 14.95
C ALA A 380 -14.39 13.07 15.26
N ASP A 381 -15.31 12.11 15.10
CA ASP A 381 -15.04 10.68 15.27
C ASP A 381 -14.39 10.04 14.02
N SER A 382 -14.20 10.82 12.95
CA SER A 382 -13.51 10.31 11.76
C SER A 382 -12.04 10.00 12.09
N PRO A 383 -11.49 8.85 11.65
CA PRO A 383 -10.08 8.56 11.82
C PRO A 383 -9.23 9.52 10.98
N ASP A 384 -8.04 9.88 11.46
CA ASP A 384 -7.06 10.67 10.68
C ASP A 384 -6.68 9.96 9.39
N ARG A 385 -6.61 8.63 9.47
CA ARG A 385 -6.38 7.74 8.34
C ARG A 385 -7.50 6.71 8.32
N PRO A 386 -8.49 6.86 7.43
CA PRO A 386 -9.57 5.88 7.33
C PRO A 386 -9.03 4.52 6.88
N PRO A 387 -9.60 3.42 7.39
CA PRO A 387 -9.19 2.08 7.01
C PRO A 387 -9.29 1.88 5.51
N ILE A 388 -8.25 1.30 4.96
CA ILE A 388 -8.21 0.88 3.56
C ILE A 388 -8.29 -0.63 3.46
N ILE A 389 -8.92 -1.10 2.39
CA ILE A 389 -8.82 -2.48 1.96
C ILE A 389 -8.31 -2.48 0.52
N SER A 390 -7.06 -2.86 0.36
CA SER A 390 -6.40 -3.00 -0.93
C SER A 390 -6.55 -4.44 -1.43
N TYR A 391 -6.94 -4.64 -2.68
CA TYR A 391 -6.87 -5.93 -3.37
C TYR A 391 -5.82 -5.85 -4.47
N LEU A 392 -4.87 -6.76 -4.42
CA LEU A 392 -3.78 -6.85 -5.35
C LEU A 392 -3.75 -8.23 -5.99
N ASP A 393 -3.86 -8.29 -7.32
CA ASP A 393 -3.69 -9.53 -8.08
C ASP A 393 -2.26 -9.61 -8.62
N GLY A 394 -1.42 -10.39 -7.93
CA GLY A 394 -0.04 -10.60 -8.31
C GLY A 394 0.12 -11.42 -9.60
N ASN A 395 -0.91 -12.19 -10.00
CA ASN A 395 -0.83 -13.01 -11.21
C ASN A 395 -0.71 -12.20 -12.51
N ILE A 396 -1.03 -10.91 -12.48
CA ILE A 396 -0.93 -10.02 -13.64
C ILE A 396 0.38 -9.22 -13.69
N ILE A 397 1.24 -9.35 -12.67
CA ILE A 397 2.49 -8.59 -12.55
C ILE A 397 3.59 -9.30 -13.33
N PRO A 398 4.33 -8.61 -14.21
CA PRO A 398 5.49 -9.21 -14.90
C PRO A 398 6.54 -9.72 -13.90
N GLY A 399 7.10 -10.90 -14.14
CA GLY A 399 8.14 -11.51 -13.30
C GLY A 399 7.60 -12.17 -12.01
N HIS A 400 6.26 -12.26 -11.83
CA HIS A 400 5.65 -12.91 -10.66
C HIS A 400 6.07 -14.38 -10.51
N GLU A 401 6.40 -15.05 -11.60
CA GLU A 401 6.88 -16.43 -11.63
C GLU A 401 8.22 -16.61 -10.89
N LEU A 402 9.01 -15.55 -10.73
CA LEU A 402 10.29 -15.57 -10.01
C LEU A 402 10.13 -15.33 -8.51
N TRP A 403 8.98 -14.87 -8.03
CA TRP A 403 8.84 -14.44 -6.64
C TRP A 403 9.10 -15.52 -5.61
N ASP A 404 8.62 -16.74 -5.86
CA ASP A 404 8.84 -17.86 -4.93
C ASP A 404 10.27 -18.40 -5.05
N GLU A 405 10.81 -18.49 -6.28
CA GLU A 405 12.21 -18.89 -6.53
C GLU A 405 13.20 -17.93 -5.85
N ARG A 406 12.89 -16.63 -5.89
CA ARG A 406 13.71 -15.55 -5.32
C ARG A 406 13.38 -15.24 -3.87
N ASN A 407 12.51 -16.02 -3.24
CA ASN A 407 12.03 -15.77 -1.87
C ASN A 407 11.71 -14.28 -1.62
N SER A 408 10.86 -13.72 -2.50
CA SER A 408 10.58 -12.28 -2.55
C SER A 408 9.60 -11.85 -1.47
N TYR A 409 9.93 -10.74 -0.80
CA TYR A 409 9.11 -10.11 0.24
C TYR A 409 8.89 -8.62 -0.03
N GLY A 410 7.64 -8.17 0.19
CA GLY A 410 7.37 -6.77 0.50
C GLY A 410 7.38 -6.59 2.01
N LEU A 411 8.19 -5.65 2.51
CA LEU A 411 8.38 -5.46 3.94
C LEU A 411 8.01 -4.02 4.33
N THR A 412 7.51 -3.87 5.56
CA THR A 412 7.17 -2.56 6.13
C THR A 412 7.81 -2.37 7.49
N GLY A 413 7.94 -1.10 7.87
CA GLY A 413 8.31 -0.71 9.23
C GLY A 413 7.17 -0.82 10.23
N ALA A 414 7.42 -0.38 11.44
CA ALA A 414 6.41 -0.21 12.47
C ALA A 414 5.69 1.14 12.27
N GLY A 415 4.43 1.22 12.69
CA GLY A 415 3.64 2.44 12.69
C GLY A 415 2.63 2.41 13.83
N ASP A 416 2.04 3.57 14.14
CA ASP A 416 0.99 3.71 15.14
C ASP A 416 -0.33 4.05 14.46
N ASP A 417 -1.42 3.40 14.84
CA ASP A 417 -2.77 3.68 14.35
C ASP A 417 -3.84 3.35 15.41
N ASP A 418 -5.08 3.81 15.17
CA ASP A 418 -6.27 3.46 15.96
C ASP A 418 -7.30 2.66 15.16
N ASP A 419 -6.94 2.26 13.92
CA ASP A 419 -7.81 1.49 13.03
C ASP A 419 -7.01 0.45 12.21
N VAL A 420 -7.67 -0.24 11.29
CA VAL A 420 -7.14 -1.39 10.56
C VAL A 420 -6.87 -1.04 9.10
N ASN A 421 -5.66 -1.29 8.64
CA ASN A 421 -5.33 -1.28 7.22
C ASN A 421 -5.10 -2.71 6.72
N SER A 422 -5.74 -3.06 5.61
CA SER A 422 -5.76 -4.44 5.09
C SER A 422 -5.29 -4.52 3.65
N TRP A 423 -4.43 -5.48 3.35
CA TRP A 423 -3.92 -5.78 2.01
C TRP A 423 -4.23 -7.23 1.67
N VAL A 424 -5.22 -7.44 0.81
CA VAL A 424 -5.53 -8.75 0.25
C VAL A 424 -4.65 -8.98 -0.96
N ASN A 425 -3.83 -10.00 -0.88
CA ASN A 425 -2.86 -10.37 -1.89
C ASN A 425 -3.26 -11.70 -2.52
N ARG A 426 -3.67 -11.67 -3.79
CA ARG A 426 -3.87 -12.86 -4.60
C ARG A 426 -2.58 -13.19 -5.33
N MET A 427 -1.91 -14.23 -4.91
CA MET A 427 -0.65 -14.70 -5.48
C MET A 427 -0.84 -16.02 -6.21
N PRO A 428 0.10 -16.49 -7.04
CA PRO A 428 -0.01 -17.80 -7.66
C PRO A 428 -0.26 -18.89 -6.64
N GLY A 429 -1.40 -19.58 -6.76
CA GLY A 429 -1.79 -20.72 -5.92
C GLY A 429 -2.35 -20.40 -4.54
N HIS A 430 -2.36 -19.14 -4.10
CA HIS A 430 -2.94 -18.77 -2.81
C HIS A 430 -3.42 -17.33 -2.72
N THR A 431 -4.35 -17.06 -1.83
CA THR A 431 -4.83 -15.71 -1.52
C THR A 431 -4.82 -15.51 -0.01
N TYR A 432 -4.18 -14.45 0.45
CA TYR A 432 -4.08 -14.12 1.87
C TYR A 432 -4.32 -12.64 2.12
N VAL A 433 -4.63 -12.29 3.36
CA VAL A 433 -4.67 -10.91 3.82
C VAL A 433 -3.60 -10.66 4.86
N THR A 434 -2.92 -9.54 4.73
CA THR A 434 -2.09 -8.97 5.79
C THR A 434 -2.74 -7.69 6.29
N CYS A 435 -2.77 -7.50 7.59
CA CYS A 435 -3.32 -6.31 8.21
C CYS A 435 -2.29 -5.65 9.12
N SER A 436 -2.31 -4.31 9.16
CA SER A 436 -1.73 -3.54 10.25
C SER A 436 -2.86 -3.19 11.20
N VAL A 437 -2.76 -3.66 12.44
CA VAL A 437 -3.83 -3.52 13.44
C VAL A 437 -3.29 -2.88 14.72
N PRO A 438 -4.09 -2.11 15.47
CA PRO A 438 -3.70 -1.66 16.81
C PRO A 438 -3.21 -2.83 17.67
N GLY A 439 -2.10 -2.66 18.39
CA GLY A 439 -1.44 -3.74 19.14
C GLY A 439 -2.18 -4.17 20.43
N THR A 440 -3.50 -4.18 20.42
CA THR A 440 -4.35 -4.67 21.53
C THR A 440 -4.75 -6.13 21.29
N PRO A 441 -4.94 -6.94 22.35
CA PRO A 441 -5.46 -8.29 22.20
C PRO A 441 -6.83 -8.32 21.51
N GLU A 442 -7.68 -7.33 21.79
CA GLU A 442 -9.02 -7.17 21.22
C GLU A 442 -8.95 -6.94 19.72
N ALA A 443 -8.11 -6.04 19.24
CA ALA A 443 -7.93 -5.76 17.81
C ALA A 443 -7.40 -6.99 17.06
N VAL A 444 -6.36 -7.64 17.59
CA VAL A 444 -5.81 -8.86 16.98
C VAL A 444 -6.87 -9.95 16.88
N HIS A 445 -7.65 -10.17 17.96
CA HIS A 445 -8.73 -11.16 17.97
C HIS A 445 -9.84 -10.81 16.99
N ALA A 446 -10.32 -9.56 17.00
CA ALA A 446 -11.43 -9.11 16.16
C ALA A 446 -11.07 -9.21 14.66
N VAL A 447 -9.88 -8.75 14.27
CA VAL A 447 -9.43 -8.77 12.87
C VAL A 447 -9.16 -10.20 12.40
N THR A 448 -8.52 -11.03 13.24
CA THR A 448 -8.31 -12.45 12.91
C THR A 448 -9.66 -13.16 12.69
N ARG A 449 -10.60 -13.03 13.63
CA ARG A 449 -11.95 -13.63 13.52
C ARG A 449 -12.72 -13.14 12.29
N PHE A 450 -12.61 -11.85 11.97
CA PHE A 450 -13.26 -11.26 10.80
C PHE A 450 -12.77 -11.91 9.49
N TYR A 451 -11.46 -12.00 9.30
CA TYR A 451 -10.91 -12.58 8.08
C TYR A 451 -10.97 -14.11 8.04
N GLU A 452 -10.91 -14.79 9.20
CA GLU A 452 -11.19 -16.22 9.27
C GLU A 452 -12.64 -16.53 8.83
N ARG A 453 -13.62 -15.72 9.28
CA ARG A 453 -15.02 -15.89 8.85
C ARG A 453 -15.18 -15.62 7.35
N ALA A 454 -14.57 -14.56 6.82
CA ALA A 454 -14.56 -14.33 5.39
C ALA A 454 -13.93 -15.50 4.63
N ALA A 455 -12.81 -16.06 5.11
CA ALA A 455 -12.16 -17.23 4.52
C ALA A 455 -13.06 -18.48 4.53
N GLU A 456 -13.79 -18.73 5.62
CA GLU A 456 -14.76 -19.84 5.70
C GLU A 456 -15.82 -19.72 4.58
N ILE A 457 -16.38 -18.53 4.37
CA ILE A 457 -17.38 -18.26 3.31
C ILE A 457 -16.76 -18.50 1.93
N LEU A 458 -15.57 -17.96 1.67
CA LEU A 458 -14.86 -18.11 0.39
C LEU A 458 -14.57 -19.60 0.09
N ARG A 459 -14.10 -20.35 1.08
CA ARG A 459 -13.80 -21.79 0.95
C ARG A 459 -15.06 -22.64 0.75
N GLU A 460 -16.18 -22.28 1.40
CA GLU A 460 -17.46 -22.93 1.19
C GLU A 460 -17.94 -22.75 -0.25
N VAL A 461 -17.90 -21.52 -0.78
CA VAL A 461 -18.22 -21.24 -2.19
C VAL A 461 -17.28 -21.96 -3.15
N ALA A 462 -15.96 -21.96 -2.87
CA ALA A 462 -14.96 -22.64 -3.70
C ALA A 462 -15.21 -24.16 -3.78
N THR A 463 -15.61 -24.77 -2.65
CA THR A 463 -15.75 -26.22 -2.51
C THR A 463 -17.10 -26.71 -3.05
N THR A 464 -18.17 -25.96 -2.81
CA THR A 464 -19.54 -26.38 -3.15
C THR A 464 -20.02 -25.85 -4.49
N GLY A 465 -19.49 -24.72 -4.96
CA GLY A 465 -20.05 -23.97 -6.10
C GLY A 465 -21.44 -23.40 -5.85
N ALA A 466 -21.91 -23.44 -4.60
CA ALA A 466 -23.27 -23.05 -4.23
C ALA A 466 -23.32 -21.65 -3.61
N ASP A 467 -24.50 -21.04 -3.62
CA ASP A 467 -24.79 -19.82 -2.89
C ASP A 467 -24.80 -20.10 -1.38
N VAL A 468 -24.17 -19.21 -0.60
CA VAL A 468 -24.09 -19.32 0.87
C VAL A 468 -25.05 -18.31 1.50
N PRO A 469 -26.01 -18.78 2.34
CA PRO A 469 -26.91 -17.86 3.02
C PRO A 469 -26.19 -17.08 4.14
N MET A 470 -26.69 -15.88 4.42
CA MET A 470 -26.24 -15.08 5.56
C MET A 470 -26.56 -15.80 6.87
N ALA A 471 -25.61 -15.88 7.77
CA ALA A 471 -25.87 -16.31 9.15
C ALA A 471 -26.41 -15.11 9.97
N PRO A 472 -27.27 -15.38 10.99
CA PRO A 472 -27.84 -14.31 11.80
C PRO A 472 -26.76 -13.56 12.60
N ALA A 473 -26.96 -12.25 12.73
CA ALA A 473 -26.12 -11.40 13.59
C ALA A 473 -26.16 -11.84 15.06
N PRO A 474 -25.13 -11.55 15.87
CA PRO A 474 -25.11 -11.85 17.29
C PRO A 474 -26.30 -11.22 18.02
N LEU A 475 -26.91 -11.94 18.94
CA LEU A 475 -27.99 -11.40 19.78
C LEU A 475 -27.42 -10.28 20.66
N GLY A 476 -27.95 -9.06 20.49
CA GLY A 476 -27.54 -7.88 21.28
C GLY A 476 -26.43 -7.04 20.63
N ALA A 477 -26.06 -7.31 19.37
CA ALA A 477 -25.23 -6.37 18.61
C ALA A 477 -25.94 -5.00 18.53
N PRO A 478 -25.25 -3.86 18.82
CA PRO A 478 -25.84 -2.54 18.71
C PRO A 478 -26.25 -2.29 17.26
N THR A 479 -27.48 -1.82 17.05
CA THR A 479 -27.91 -1.39 15.71
C THR A 479 -27.29 -0.04 15.38
N GLU A 480 -27.18 0.32 14.11
CA GLU A 480 -26.71 1.67 13.70
C GLU A 480 -27.51 2.79 14.38
N SER A 481 -28.79 2.55 14.68
CA SER A 481 -29.64 3.46 15.46
C SER A 481 -29.13 3.63 16.90
N ASP A 482 -28.63 2.58 17.53
CA ASP A 482 -28.10 2.64 18.89
C ASP A 482 -26.79 3.39 18.96
N VAL A 483 -25.94 3.26 17.93
CA VAL A 483 -24.69 3.99 17.78
C VAL A 483 -24.96 5.48 17.52
N ALA A 484 -25.92 5.80 16.66
CA ALA A 484 -26.32 7.19 16.38
C ALA A 484 -26.93 7.89 17.62
N ILE A 485 -27.69 7.15 18.44
CA ILE A 485 -28.27 7.67 19.69
C ILE A 485 -27.16 7.89 20.74
N ALA A 486 -26.18 7.01 20.84
CA ALA A 486 -25.05 7.18 21.75
C ALA A 486 -24.18 8.39 21.38
N ALA A 487 -23.94 8.64 20.09
CA ALA A 487 -23.21 9.81 19.61
C ALA A 487 -23.97 11.14 19.88
N SER A 488 -25.33 11.15 19.78
CA SER A 488 -26.12 12.31 20.04
C SER A 488 -26.33 12.63 21.54
N ALA A 489 -26.04 11.70 22.45
CA ALA A 489 -26.17 11.86 23.88
C ALA A 489 -24.94 12.46 24.56
N HIS A 490 -23.84 12.64 23.83
CA HIS A 490 -22.56 13.19 24.30
C HIS A 490 -22.20 14.55 23.64
N SER A 491 -23.14 15.13 22.87
CA SER A 491 -22.99 16.46 22.25
C SER A 491 -23.65 17.58 23.09
#